data_a8f17028ed05bfc21282fd929fe12d7d
#
_entry.id   a8f17028ed05bfc21282fd929fe12d7d
#
_cell.length_a   1.000
_cell.length_b   1.000
_cell.length_c   1.000
_cell.angle_alpha   90.00
_cell.angle_beta   90.00
_cell.angle_gamma   90.00
#
_symmetry.space_group_name_H-M   'P 1'
#
loop_
_entity.id
_entity.type
_entity.pdbx_description
1 polymer ?
#
loop_
_entity_poly.entity_id
_entity_poly.type
_entity_poly.pdbx_seq_one_letter_code
_entity_poly.pdbx_strand_id
1 'polypeptide(L)'
;MIDFRPFYQHIATTHLSAWLETLPLQLKQWEKQTHGDYAKWAKIVDFLPHLDADHIDLKSAVKSECVSPLSAGEQQRLVYHLKQLMPWRKGPYHLHGIHIDCEWRSDFKWDRVLPHLAPLKDRTILDVGCGSGYHMWRMVGEGAKMVVGIDPTELFLCQFEAVRKLLNNDRRANLIPLGIEQMQPLAAFDTVFSMGVLYHRKSPLDHLSQLKNQLVRDGELVLETLVVDGDINTVLVPADRYAKMKNVYFIPSVPALINWLEKVGFKNVRCVDVAPTSLAEQRKTDWLENESLIDFLDPCDHTKTIEGYQAPTRAVILANK
;
A
#
# COMPACT_ATOMS: atom_id res chain seq x y z
N MET A 1 -11.93 -3.99 -19.08
CA MET A 1 -10.47 -4.20 -18.89
C MET A 1 -9.85 -2.85 -18.56
N ILE A 2 -8.97 -2.80 -17.57
CA ILE A 2 -8.37 -1.52 -17.12
C ILE A 2 -7.45 -0.98 -18.21
N ASP A 3 -7.58 0.31 -18.52
CA ASP A 3 -6.84 0.97 -19.60
C ASP A 3 -5.64 1.76 -19.03
N PHE A 4 -4.42 1.30 -19.34
CA PHE A 4 -3.17 1.94 -18.92
C PHE A 4 -2.66 3.01 -19.90
N ARG A 5 -3.28 3.21 -21.06
CA ARG A 5 -2.85 4.21 -22.07
C ARG A 5 -2.77 5.63 -21.51
N PRO A 6 -3.72 6.10 -20.67
CA PRO A 6 -3.59 7.42 -20.05
C PRO A 6 -2.36 7.57 -19.17
N PHE A 7 -1.95 6.49 -18.46
CA PHE A 7 -0.72 6.48 -17.69
C PHE A 7 0.51 6.57 -18.60
N TYR A 8 0.56 5.79 -19.69
CA TYR A 8 1.66 5.87 -20.67
C TYR A 8 1.81 7.28 -21.24
N GLN A 9 0.68 7.91 -21.63
CA GLN A 9 0.68 9.29 -22.13
C GLN A 9 1.22 10.28 -21.09
N HIS A 10 0.81 10.11 -19.84
CA HIS A 10 1.25 10.97 -18.74
C HIS A 10 2.77 10.85 -18.49
N ILE A 11 3.30 9.63 -18.36
CA ILE A 11 4.72 9.44 -18.05
C ILE A 11 5.66 9.74 -19.22
N ALA A 12 5.17 9.74 -20.46
CA ALA A 12 5.99 10.00 -21.66
C ALA A 12 6.71 11.35 -21.63
N THR A 13 6.18 12.32 -20.89
CA THR A 13 6.75 13.69 -20.77
C THR A 13 7.37 13.94 -19.39
N THR A 14 7.63 12.89 -18.62
CA THR A 14 8.20 12.97 -17.26
C THR A 14 9.53 12.22 -17.16
N HIS A 15 10.17 12.27 -15.99
CA HIS A 15 11.36 11.47 -15.69
C HIS A 15 11.09 9.95 -15.68
N LEU A 16 9.82 9.53 -15.70
CA LEU A 16 9.42 8.13 -15.81
C LEU A 16 9.36 7.60 -17.25
N SER A 17 9.66 8.43 -18.26
CA SER A 17 9.56 8.06 -19.69
C SER A 17 10.40 6.82 -20.06
N ALA A 18 11.54 6.61 -19.40
CA ALA A 18 12.37 5.41 -19.60
C ALA A 18 11.60 4.11 -19.26
N TRP A 19 10.59 4.15 -18.41
CA TRP A 19 9.80 2.96 -18.09
C TRP A 19 8.96 2.48 -19.28
N LEU A 20 8.63 3.35 -20.23
CA LEU A 20 7.92 2.97 -21.45
C LEU A 20 8.67 1.95 -22.32
N GLU A 21 9.97 1.77 -22.14
CA GLU A 21 10.75 0.75 -22.85
C GLU A 21 10.33 -0.68 -22.46
N THR A 22 9.90 -0.89 -21.21
CA THR A 22 9.57 -2.22 -20.69
C THR A 22 8.12 -2.38 -20.25
N LEU A 23 7.53 -1.34 -19.68
CA LEU A 23 6.20 -1.39 -19.05
C LEU A 23 5.08 -1.90 -19.98
N PRO A 24 4.95 -1.46 -21.25
CA PRO A 24 3.88 -1.94 -22.12
C PRO A 24 3.97 -3.47 -22.38
N LEU A 25 5.18 -3.99 -22.51
CA LEU A 25 5.40 -5.44 -22.69
C LEU A 25 5.09 -6.22 -21.41
N GLN A 26 5.49 -5.69 -20.26
CA GLN A 26 5.22 -6.30 -18.95
C GLN A 26 3.71 -6.39 -18.69
N LEU A 27 2.95 -5.31 -18.96
CA LEU A 27 1.51 -5.31 -18.78
C LEU A 27 0.80 -6.22 -19.77
N LYS A 28 1.29 -6.31 -21.03
CA LYS A 28 0.78 -7.29 -21.99
C LYS A 28 1.03 -8.75 -21.57
N GLN A 29 2.13 -9.01 -20.86
CA GLN A 29 2.41 -10.33 -20.28
C GLN A 29 1.51 -10.60 -19.07
N TRP A 30 1.36 -9.63 -18.18
CA TRP A 30 0.46 -9.70 -17.04
C TRP A 30 -0.99 -10.00 -17.47
N GLU A 31 -1.52 -9.35 -18.50
CA GLU A 31 -2.86 -9.59 -19.01
C GLU A 31 -3.13 -11.07 -19.39
N LYS A 32 -2.08 -11.83 -19.75
CA LYS A 32 -2.19 -13.25 -20.10
C LYS A 32 -2.17 -14.19 -18.88
N GLN A 33 -1.81 -13.70 -17.71
CA GLN A 33 -1.54 -14.49 -16.51
C GLN A 33 -2.36 -14.02 -15.30
N THR A 34 -3.46 -13.28 -15.55
CA THR A 34 -4.32 -12.76 -14.49
C THR A 34 -5.01 -13.85 -13.70
N HIS A 35 -5.32 -13.55 -12.43
CA HIS A 35 -6.14 -14.43 -11.57
C HIS A 35 -7.47 -14.77 -12.23
N GLY A 36 -7.99 -15.99 -11.99
CA GLY A 36 -9.25 -16.45 -12.61
C GLY A 36 -10.46 -15.55 -12.35
N ASP A 37 -10.50 -14.87 -11.20
CA ASP A 37 -11.58 -13.94 -10.83
C ASP A 37 -11.37 -12.51 -11.37
N TYR A 38 -10.22 -12.18 -11.97
CA TYR A 38 -9.92 -10.83 -12.42
C TYR A 38 -11.00 -10.26 -13.36
N ALA A 39 -11.44 -11.05 -14.33
CA ALA A 39 -12.48 -10.61 -15.27
C ALA A 39 -13.81 -10.27 -14.56
N LYS A 40 -14.15 -11.01 -13.50
CA LYS A 40 -15.31 -10.72 -12.65
C LYS A 40 -15.13 -9.40 -11.90
N TRP A 41 -13.98 -9.21 -11.23
CA TRP A 41 -13.71 -7.98 -10.49
C TRP A 41 -13.64 -6.74 -11.40
N ALA A 42 -12.99 -6.83 -12.55
CA ALA A 42 -12.93 -5.74 -13.53
C ALA A 42 -14.33 -5.35 -14.02
N LYS A 43 -15.21 -6.34 -14.28
CA LYS A 43 -16.60 -6.10 -14.67
C LYS A 43 -17.40 -5.40 -13.57
N ILE A 44 -17.12 -5.67 -12.28
CA ILE A 44 -17.74 -4.95 -11.18
C ILE A 44 -17.37 -3.46 -11.21
N VAL A 45 -16.11 -3.14 -11.47
CA VAL A 45 -15.65 -1.76 -11.62
C VAL A 45 -16.38 -1.05 -12.78
N ASP A 46 -16.59 -1.75 -13.91
CA ASP A 46 -17.35 -1.21 -15.05
C ASP A 46 -18.82 -0.88 -14.65
N PHE A 47 -19.44 -1.72 -13.83
CA PHE A 47 -20.82 -1.57 -13.35
C PHE A 47 -21.03 -0.49 -12.28
N LEU A 48 -19.96 -0.04 -11.63
CA LEU A 48 -20.10 1.07 -10.69
C LEU A 48 -20.68 2.30 -11.41
N PRO A 49 -21.61 3.04 -10.78
CA PRO A 49 -22.15 4.24 -11.38
C PRO A 49 -21.09 5.31 -11.61
N HIS A 50 -21.28 6.15 -12.60
CA HIS A 50 -20.54 7.40 -12.70
C HIS A 50 -21.18 8.39 -11.73
N LEU A 51 -20.44 8.79 -10.72
CA LEU A 51 -20.85 9.75 -9.71
C LEU A 51 -19.86 10.89 -9.70
N ASP A 52 -20.34 12.11 -9.89
CA ASP A 52 -19.53 13.30 -9.76
C ASP A 52 -19.53 13.75 -8.30
N ALA A 53 -18.36 13.74 -7.68
CA ALA A 53 -18.17 14.26 -6.33
C ALA A 53 -18.00 15.78 -6.39
N ASP A 54 -18.84 16.51 -5.68
CA ASP A 54 -18.73 17.97 -5.53
C ASP A 54 -17.65 18.33 -4.52
N HIS A 55 -17.39 17.44 -3.55
CA HIS A 55 -16.34 17.62 -2.55
C HIS A 55 -15.50 16.35 -2.41
N ILE A 56 -14.18 16.51 -2.48
CA ILE A 56 -13.19 15.45 -2.25
C ILE A 56 -12.19 15.92 -1.21
N ASP A 57 -12.07 15.16 -0.11
CA ASP A 57 -11.03 15.33 0.90
C ASP A 57 -10.10 14.11 0.88
N LEU A 58 -8.84 14.35 0.50
CA LEU A 58 -7.79 13.34 0.52
C LEU A 58 -6.74 13.63 1.60
N LYS A 59 -6.84 14.79 2.26
CA LYS A 59 -5.88 15.23 3.27
C LYS A 59 -6.21 14.71 4.66
N SER A 60 -7.43 14.85 5.12
CA SER A 60 -7.85 14.34 6.44
C SER A 60 -8.40 12.91 6.36
N ALA A 61 -8.98 12.53 5.22
CA ALA A 61 -9.51 11.18 4.97
C ALA A 61 -9.44 10.85 3.47
N VAL A 62 -9.80 9.63 3.06
CA VAL A 62 -10.11 9.35 1.65
C VAL A 62 -11.62 9.41 1.50
N LYS A 63 -12.13 10.59 1.11
CA LYS A 63 -13.56 10.93 1.15
C LYS A 63 -14.01 11.62 -0.13
N SER A 64 -15.21 11.22 -0.61
CA SER A 64 -15.95 11.92 -1.67
C SER A 64 -17.43 12.07 -1.30
N GLU A 65 -18.01 13.22 -1.63
CA GLU A 65 -19.40 13.55 -1.34
C GLU A 65 -20.03 14.27 -2.52
N CYS A 66 -21.34 14.00 -2.74
CA CYS A 66 -22.19 14.78 -3.63
C CYS A 66 -23.03 15.75 -2.80
N VAL A 67 -23.34 16.93 -3.37
CA VAL A 67 -24.30 17.89 -2.77
C VAL A 67 -25.66 17.24 -2.60
N SER A 68 -26.11 16.49 -3.59
CA SER A 68 -27.36 15.71 -3.50
C SER A 68 -27.05 14.29 -3.08
N PRO A 69 -27.44 13.88 -1.86
CA PRO A 69 -27.21 12.51 -1.40
C PRO A 69 -27.83 11.47 -2.34
N LEU A 70 -27.17 10.34 -2.47
CA LEU A 70 -27.71 9.20 -3.22
C LEU A 70 -29.03 8.72 -2.59
N SER A 71 -29.98 8.34 -3.41
CA SER A 71 -31.18 7.64 -2.94
C SER A 71 -30.81 6.31 -2.25
N ALA A 72 -31.68 5.80 -1.39
CA ALA A 72 -31.48 4.52 -0.71
C ALA A 72 -31.20 3.36 -1.69
N GLY A 73 -31.88 3.34 -2.85
CA GLY A 73 -31.67 2.32 -3.87
C GLY A 73 -30.31 2.43 -4.59
N GLU A 74 -29.81 3.64 -4.79
CA GLU A 74 -28.46 3.86 -5.35
C GLU A 74 -27.38 3.48 -4.36
N GLN A 75 -27.53 3.85 -3.07
CA GLN A 75 -26.63 3.44 -2.01
C GLN A 75 -26.56 1.91 -1.89
N GLN A 76 -27.71 1.22 -1.87
CA GLN A 76 -27.74 -0.24 -1.80
C GLN A 76 -27.02 -0.89 -2.98
N ARG A 77 -27.22 -0.40 -4.21
CA ARG A 77 -26.53 -0.91 -5.40
C ARG A 77 -25.03 -0.67 -5.32
N LEU A 78 -24.60 0.52 -4.89
CA LEU A 78 -23.18 0.84 -4.74
C LEU A 78 -22.51 -0.05 -3.70
N VAL A 79 -23.13 -0.22 -2.52
CA VAL A 79 -22.66 -1.14 -1.47
C VAL A 79 -22.58 -2.57 -1.99
N TYR A 80 -23.62 -3.05 -2.70
CA TYR A 80 -23.63 -4.38 -3.30
C TYR A 80 -22.42 -4.64 -4.21
N HIS A 81 -22.09 -3.68 -5.10
CA HIS A 81 -20.93 -3.82 -6.00
C HIS A 81 -19.61 -3.74 -5.23
N LEU A 82 -19.46 -2.80 -4.29
CA LEU A 82 -18.24 -2.67 -3.49
C LEU A 82 -17.97 -3.90 -2.61
N LYS A 83 -19.01 -4.55 -2.08
CA LYS A 83 -18.90 -5.80 -1.32
C LYS A 83 -18.44 -6.99 -2.18
N GLN A 84 -18.69 -6.99 -3.48
CA GLN A 84 -18.14 -8.03 -4.37
C GLN A 84 -16.64 -7.91 -4.61
N LEU A 85 -16.02 -6.80 -4.18
CA LEU A 85 -14.57 -6.58 -4.19
C LEU A 85 -13.93 -6.85 -2.81
N MET A 86 -14.64 -7.49 -1.87
CA MET A 86 -14.07 -7.91 -0.58
C MET A 86 -12.97 -8.98 -0.77
N PRO A 87 -12.02 -9.08 0.19
CA PRO A 87 -11.89 -8.33 1.43
C PRO A 87 -11.24 -6.95 1.24
N TRP A 88 -11.75 -5.93 1.92
CA TRP A 88 -11.15 -4.59 1.98
C TRP A 88 -10.18 -4.50 3.15
N ARG A 89 -8.88 -4.50 2.84
CA ARG A 89 -7.84 -4.56 3.88
C ARG A 89 -7.38 -3.20 4.37
N LYS A 90 -7.00 -2.28 3.48
CA LYS A 90 -6.48 -0.94 3.83
C LYS A 90 -7.56 0.13 3.66
N GLY A 91 -7.72 1.01 4.65
CA GLY A 91 -8.72 2.10 4.66
C GLY A 91 -8.68 2.89 5.97
N PRO A 92 -9.79 3.51 6.40
CA PRO A 92 -11.15 3.45 5.84
C PRO A 92 -11.36 4.37 4.63
N TYR A 93 -12.41 4.10 3.85
CA TYR A 93 -12.87 5.00 2.79
C TYR A 93 -14.28 5.52 3.11
N HIS A 94 -14.56 6.77 2.73
CA HIS A 94 -15.87 7.40 2.83
C HIS A 94 -16.29 7.90 1.46
N LEU A 95 -17.05 7.09 0.71
CA LEU A 95 -17.32 7.35 -0.71
C LEU A 95 -18.82 7.52 -0.94
N HIS A 96 -19.26 8.75 -1.28
CA HIS A 96 -20.66 9.10 -1.56
C HIS A 96 -21.64 8.63 -0.49
N GLY A 97 -21.27 8.84 0.79
CA GLY A 97 -22.08 8.43 1.95
C GLY A 97 -21.90 6.98 2.40
N ILE A 98 -21.06 6.19 1.71
CA ILE A 98 -20.75 4.81 2.10
C ILE A 98 -19.43 4.79 2.87
N HIS A 99 -19.45 4.22 4.07
CA HIS A 99 -18.28 3.94 4.88
C HIS A 99 -17.80 2.51 4.63
N ILE A 100 -16.62 2.38 4.00
CA ILE A 100 -15.92 1.10 3.86
C ILE A 100 -14.97 0.96 5.04
N ASP A 101 -15.45 0.31 6.09
CA ASP A 101 -14.70 0.07 7.32
C ASP A 101 -13.75 -1.12 7.15
N CYS A 102 -12.55 -0.84 6.67
CA CYS A 102 -11.55 -1.85 6.30
C CYS A 102 -10.94 -2.55 7.52
N GLU A 103 -10.27 -3.70 7.29
CA GLU A 103 -9.53 -4.43 8.32
C GLU A 103 -8.54 -3.51 9.07
N TRP A 104 -7.75 -2.76 8.32
CA TRP A 104 -6.73 -1.86 8.86
C TRP A 104 -7.22 -0.42 8.92
N ARG A 105 -7.06 0.20 10.08
CA ARG A 105 -7.07 1.65 10.26
C ARG A 105 -5.74 2.20 9.73
N SER A 106 -5.64 2.27 8.40
CA SER A 106 -4.44 2.76 7.71
C SER A 106 -4.21 4.26 7.94
N ASP A 107 -5.26 4.98 8.35
CA ASP A 107 -5.20 6.36 8.84
C ASP A 107 -4.32 6.47 10.10
N PHE A 108 -4.39 5.54 11.05
CA PHE A 108 -3.53 5.54 12.24
C PHE A 108 -2.05 5.44 11.85
N LYS A 109 -1.72 4.55 10.89
CA LYS A 109 -0.36 4.47 10.37
C LYS A 109 0.07 5.78 9.69
N TRP A 110 -0.81 6.35 8.86
CA TRP A 110 -0.52 7.60 8.17
C TRP A 110 -0.22 8.74 9.15
N ASP A 111 -1.02 8.86 10.21
CA ASP A 111 -0.86 9.90 11.23
C ASP A 111 0.43 9.75 12.02
N ARG A 112 0.95 8.51 12.22
CA ARG A 112 2.26 8.26 12.82
C ARG A 112 3.42 8.58 11.88
N VAL A 113 3.26 8.35 10.58
CA VAL A 113 4.32 8.51 9.58
C VAL A 113 4.44 9.95 9.12
N LEU A 114 3.32 10.60 8.81
CA LEU A 114 3.27 11.94 8.17
C LEU A 114 4.11 13.01 8.86
N PRO A 115 4.12 13.17 10.21
CA PRO A 115 4.89 14.21 10.88
C PRO A 115 6.41 14.15 10.69
N HIS A 116 6.92 12.99 10.23
CA HIS A 116 8.36 12.74 10.09
C HIS A 116 8.85 12.88 8.65
N LEU A 117 7.92 12.94 7.67
CA LEU A 117 8.24 12.99 6.25
C LEU A 117 8.75 14.37 5.83
N ALA A 118 9.63 14.38 4.85
CA ALA A 118 9.83 15.59 4.07
C ALA A 118 8.53 15.95 3.32
N PRO A 119 8.22 17.25 3.09
CA PRO A 119 6.97 17.64 2.42
C PRO A 119 6.75 16.91 1.11
N LEU A 120 5.57 16.31 0.95
CA LEU A 120 5.23 15.51 -0.24
C LEU A 120 4.76 16.38 -1.42
N LYS A 121 4.52 17.67 -1.18
CA LYS A 121 4.07 18.61 -2.22
C LYS A 121 5.01 18.60 -3.42
N ASP A 122 4.43 18.53 -4.61
CA ASP A 122 5.10 18.54 -5.92
C ASP A 122 6.04 17.35 -6.18
N ARG A 123 6.09 16.34 -5.30
CA ARG A 123 6.92 15.13 -5.45
C ARG A 123 6.29 14.10 -6.38
N THR A 124 7.14 13.36 -7.08
CA THR A 124 6.82 12.09 -7.75
C THR A 124 7.14 10.95 -6.78
N ILE A 125 6.12 10.15 -6.43
CA ILE A 125 6.20 9.17 -5.35
C ILE A 125 5.95 7.77 -5.90
N LEU A 126 6.71 6.77 -5.40
CA LEU A 126 6.45 5.35 -5.60
C LEU A 126 5.97 4.73 -4.28
N ASP A 127 4.85 4.00 -4.32
CA ASP A 127 4.36 3.18 -3.20
C ASP A 127 4.45 1.70 -3.56
N VAL A 128 5.40 0.98 -2.95
CA VAL A 128 5.68 -0.44 -3.22
C VAL A 128 4.87 -1.31 -2.27
N GLY A 129 4.03 -2.20 -2.83
CA GLY A 129 3.05 -2.98 -2.08
C GLY A 129 1.89 -2.10 -1.60
N CYS A 130 1.42 -1.23 -2.49
CA CYS A 130 0.42 -0.21 -2.16
C CYS A 130 -0.94 -0.79 -1.73
N GLY A 131 -1.21 -2.08 -2.02
CA GLY A 131 -2.52 -2.68 -1.80
C GLY A 131 -3.60 -1.94 -2.60
N SER A 132 -4.75 -1.68 -1.99
CA SER A 132 -5.85 -0.92 -2.61
C SER A 132 -5.60 0.58 -2.78
N GLY A 133 -4.38 1.07 -2.47
CA GLY A 133 -3.96 2.45 -2.73
C GLY A 133 -4.42 3.49 -1.70
N TYR A 134 -4.82 3.10 -0.50
CA TYR A 134 -5.26 4.06 0.53
C TYR A 134 -4.23 5.17 0.78
N HIS A 135 -2.96 4.80 1.04
CA HIS A 135 -1.91 5.78 1.29
C HIS A 135 -1.59 6.62 0.05
N MET A 136 -1.73 6.07 -1.16
CA MET A 136 -1.55 6.84 -2.40
C MET A 136 -2.49 8.04 -2.46
N TRP A 137 -3.76 7.86 -2.08
CA TRP A 137 -4.73 8.94 -2.02
C TRP A 137 -4.39 9.97 -0.95
N ARG A 138 -3.89 9.53 0.22
CA ARG A 138 -3.40 10.43 1.27
C ARG A 138 -2.19 11.25 0.80
N MET A 139 -1.25 10.64 0.06
CA MET A 139 -0.11 11.35 -0.56
C MET A 139 -0.57 12.40 -1.57
N VAL A 140 -1.59 12.09 -2.38
CA VAL A 140 -2.22 13.08 -3.27
C VAL A 140 -2.83 14.23 -2.46
N GLY A 141 -3.48 13.94 -1.33
CA GLY A 141 -4.02 14.94 -0.39
C GLY A 141 -2.96 15.86 0.20
N GLU A 142 -1.73 15.40 0.38
CA GLU A 142 -0.56 16.21 0.79
C GLU A 142 0.10 16.98 -0.37
N GLY A 143 -0.53 16.95 -1.54
CA GLY A 143 -0.09 17.74 -2.70
C GLY A 143 0.97 17.05 -3.58
N ALA A 144 1.13 15.74 -3.48
CA ALA A 144 2.01 15.01 -4.40
C ALA A 144 1.63 15.30 -5.87
N LYS A 145 2.64 15.53 -6.71
CA LYS A 145 2.45 15.77 -8.15
C LYS A 145 1.93 14.53 -8.86
N MET A 146 2.53 13.38 -8.54
CA MET A 146 2.17 12.08 -9.06
C MET A 146 2.49 10.99 -8.03
N VAL A 147 1.59 10.04 -7.85
CA VAL A 147 1.81 8.85 -7.05
C VAL A 147 1.65 7.61 -7.93
N VAL A 148 2.68 6.81 -8.02
CA VAL A 148 2.64 5.50 -8.68
C VAL A 148 2.67 4.43 -7.60
N GLY A 149 1.65 3.59 -7.55
CA GLY A 149 1.64 2.38 -6.72
C GLY A 149 1.97 1.16 -7.56
N ILE A 150 2.67 0.21 -6.97
CA ILE A 150 2.85 -1.12 -7.54
C ILE A 150 2.38 -2.19 -6.56
N ASP A 151 1.54 -3.11 -7.05
CA ASP A 151 1.10 -4.29 -6.29
C ASP A 151 0.65 -5.37 -7.28
N PRO A 152 1.16 -6.62 -7.20
CA PRO A 152 0.81 -7.66 -8.17
C PRO A 152 -0.62 -8.22 -8.01
N THR A 153 -1.36 -7.81 -6.97
CA THR A 153 -2.67 -8.38 -6.65
C THR A 153 -3.79 -7.70 -7.45
N GLU A 154 -4.42 -8.41 -8.37
CA GLU A 154 -5.45 -7.88 -9.27
C GLU A 154 -6.71 -7.41 -8.53
N LEU A 155 -7.06 -8.03 -7.42
CA LEU A 155 -8.16 -7.55 -6.58
C LEU A 155 -7.88 -6.12 -6.07
N PHE A 156 -6.65 -5.85 -5.63
CA PHE A 156 -6.27 -4.50 -5.17
C PHE A 156 -6.28 -3.48 -6.30
N LEU A 157 -5.88 -3.88 -7.51
CA LEU A 157 -6.02 -3.05 -8.69
C LEU A 157 -7.49 -2.70 -8.96
N CYS A 158 -8.40 -3.68 -8.89
CA CYS A 158 -9.83 -3.42 -9.09
C CYS A 158 -10.43 -2.57 -7.96
N GLN A 159 -10.02 -2.75 -6.71
CA GLN A 159 -10.42 -1.89 -5.60
C GLN A 159 -9.92 -0.45 -5.79
N PHE A 160 -8.65 -0.28 -6.21
CA PHE A 160 -8.09 1.03 -6.53
C PHE A 160 -8.87 1.73 -7.64
N GLU A 161 -9.18 1.04 -8.73
CA GLU A 161 -9.96 1.58 -9.85
C GLU A 161 -11.40 1.93 -9.45
N ALA A 162 -12.01 1.13 -8.55
CA ALA A 162 -13.33 1.44 -7.98
C ALA A 162 -13.28 2.74 -7.18
N VAL A 163 -12.30 2.90 -6.30
CA VAL A 163 -12.10 4.13 -5.52
C VAL A 163 -11.81 5.31 -6.45
N ARG A 164 -10.90 5.15 -7.43
CA ARG A 164 -10.58 6.21 -8.40
C ARG A 164 -11.82 6.69 -9.16
N LYS A 165 -12.68 5.77 -9.59
CA LYS A 165 -13.94 6.10 -10.29
C LYS A 165 -14.84 6.96 -9.41
N LEU A 166 -14.90 6.68 -8.10
CA LEU A 166 -15.67 7.42 -7.11
C LEU A 166 -14.98 8.70 -6.60
N LEU A 167 -13.75 8.96 -7.05
CA LEU A 167 -12.96 10.17 -6.83
C LEU A 167 -12.78 10.96 -8.14
N ASN A 168 -13.83 11.07 -8.95
CA ASN A 168 -13.84 11.82 -10.24
C ASN A 168 -12.75 11.37 -11.22
N ASN A 169 -12.34 10.11 -11.19
CA ASN A 169 -11.26 9.56 -12.02
C ASN A 169 -9.93 10.33 -11.89
N ASP A 170 -9.57 10.75 -10.70
CA ASP A 170 -8.31 11.47 -10.44
C ASP A 170 -7.10 10.66 -10.93
N ARG A 171 -6.31 11.27 -11.82
CA ARG A 171 -5.17 10.64 -12.49
C ARG A 171 -3.82 10.96 -11.83
N ARG A 172 -3.81 11.66 -10.70
CA ARG A 172 -2.59 11.91 -9.92
C ARG A 172 -2.07 10.64 -9.25
N ALA A 173 -2.94 9.67 -8.95
CA ALA A 173 -2.56 8.33 -8.49
C ALA A 173 -2.80 7.29 -9.59
N ASN A 174 -1.85 6.35 -9.76
CA ASN A 174 -1.94 5.26 -10.72
C ASN A 174 -1.37 3.98 -10.12
N LEU A 175 -2.12 2.89 -10.13
CA LEU A 175 -1.67 1.58 -9.68
C LEU A 175 -1.29 0.70 -10.87
N ILE A 176 -0.11 0.11 -10.81
CA ILE A 176 0.45 -0.80 -11.83
C ILE A 176 0.58 -2.20 -11.22
N PRO A 177 0.01 -3.24 -11.84
CA PRO A 177 -0.03 -4.60 -11.30
C PRO A 177 1.31 -5.34 -11.49
N LEU A 178 2.38 -4.81 -10.91
CA LEU A 178 3.73 -5.36 -10.96
C LEU A 178 4.34 -5.46 -9.56
N GLY A 179 5.27 -6.39 -9.37
CA GLY A 179 6.19 -6.41 -8.24
C GLY A 179 7.42 -5.54 -8.50
N ILE A 180 8.10 -5.10 -7.43
CA ILE A 180 9.32 -4.27 -7.55
C ILE A 180 10.44 -5.00 -8.30
N GLU A 181 10.49 -6.34 -8.21
CA GLU A 181 11.45 -7.19 -8.93
C GLU A 181 11.28 -7.14 -10.46
N GLN A 182 10.15 -6.67 -10.95
CA GLN A 182 9.87 -6.50 -12.37
C GLN A 182 10.24 -5.10 -12.87
N MET A 183 10.51 -4.15 -11.97
CA MET A 183 10.87 -2.79 -12.34
C MET A 183 12.35 -2.67 -12.67
N GLN A 184 12.66 -2.03 -13.77
CA GLN A 184 14.02 -1.55 -14.03
C GLN A 184 14.39 -0.41 -13.07
N PRO A 185 15.70 -0.16 -12.80
CA PRO A 185 16.14 1.02 -12.06
C PRO A 185 15.76 2.29 -12.81
N LEU A 186 14.85 3.09 -12.24
CA LEU A 186 14.38 4.34 -12.88
C LEU A 186 15.08 5.58 -12.34
N ALA A 187 15.49 5.57 -11.07
CA ALA A 187 16.10 6.71 -10.38
C ALA A 187 15.30 8.03 -10.60
N ALA A 188 13.97 7.95 -10.52
CA ALA A 188 13.06 9.01 -10.94
C ALA A 188 12.02 9.41 -9.88
N PHE A 189 12.05 8.80 -8.69
CA PHE A 189 11.12 9.08 -7.61
C PHE A 189 11.80 9.90 -6.51
N ASP A 190 11.14 10.99 -6.09
CA ASP A 190 11.60 11.83 -4.98
C ASP A 190 11.44 11.14 -3.63
N THR A 191 10.40 10.32 -3.50
CA THR A 191 10.12 9.52 -2.32
C THR A 191 9.67 8.12 -2.73
N VAL A 192 10.17 7.09 -2.03
CA VAL A 192 9.74 5.70 -2.19
C VAL A 192 9.19 5.21 -0.85
N PHE A 193 7.94 4.76 -0.86
CA PHE A 193 7.31 4.07 0.27
C PHE A 193 7.38 2.56 0.07
N SER A 194 7.63 1.83 1.16
CA SER A 194 7.50 0.37 1.23
C SER A 194 7.00 0.01 2.62
N MET A 195 5.69 -0.11 2.78
CA MET A 195 5.05 -0.29 4.08
C MET A 195 4.33 -1.64 4.15
N GLY A 196 4.87 -2.57 4.97
CA GLY A 196 4.33 -3.90 5.15
C GLY A 196 4.78 -4.91 4.09
N VAL A 197 5.96 -4.76 3.51
CA VAL A 197 6.46 -5.61 2.40
C VAL A 197 7.73 -6.38 2.74
N LEU A 198 8.69 -5.76 3.45
CA LEU A 198 10.05 -6.30 3.62
C LEU A 198 10.06 -7.72 4.22
N TYR A 199 9.24 -8.00 5.22
CA TYR A 199 9.17 -9.30 5.87
C TYR A 199 8.60 -10.42 4.96
N HIS A 200 7.97 -10.07 3.85
CA HIS A 200 7.53 -11.00 2.81
C HIS A 200 8.60 -11.29 1.74
N ARG A 201 9.78 -10.68 1.86
CA ARG A 201 10.84 -10.82 0.85
C ARG A 201 11.85 -11.88 1.29
N LYS A 202 12.13 -12.84 0.38
CA LYS A 202 13.14 -13.89 0.60
C LYS A 202 14.56 -13.35 0.59
N SER A 203 14.79 -12.20 -0.06
CA SER A 203 16.06 -11.48 -0.07
C SER A 203 15.79 -10.04 0.37
N PRO A 204 15.85 -9.72 1.67
CA PRO A 204 15.56 -8.40 2.18
C PRO A 204 16.56 -7.33 1.68
N LEU A 205 17.85 -7.68 1.57
CA LEU A 205 18.87 -6.74 1.08
C LEU A 205 18.69 -6.40 -0.41
N ASP A 206 18.29 -7.37 -1.24
CA ASP A 206 17.94 -7.10 -2.64
C ASP A 206 16.73 -6.19 -2.75
N HIS A 207 15.71 -6.41 -1.90
CA HIS A 207 14.55 -5.54 -1.86
C HIS A 207 14.94 -4.10 -1.49
N LEU A 208 15.76 -3.90 -0.46
CA LEU A 208 16.26 -2.58 -0.10
C LEU A 208 17.06 -1.92 -1.23
N SER A 209 17.89 -2.71 -1.96
CA SER A 209 18.63 -2.25 -3.14
C SER A 209 17.68 -1.85 -4.28
N GLN A 210 16.62 -2.63 -4.52
CA GLN A 210 15.59 -2.32 -5.52
C GLN A 210 14.88 -1.00 -5.19
N LEU A 211 14.50 -0.77 -3.91
CA LEU A 211 13.91 0.49 -3.47
C LEU A 211 14.86 1.67 -3.72
N LYS A 212 16.14 1.53 -3.34
CA LYS A 212 17.16 2.55 -3.53
C LYS A 212 17.35 2.92 -5.01
N ASN A 213 17.28 1.92 -5.90
CA ASN A 213 17.43 2.12 -7.34
C ASN A 213 16.32 2.93 -7.99
N GLN A 214 15.15 3.02 -7.34
CA GLN A 214 14.04 3.85 -7.81
C GLN A 214 14.18 5.31 -7.42
N LEU A 215 14.91 5.63 -6.33
CA LEU A 215 15.07 6.98 -5.83
C LEU A 215 15.99 7.84 -6.69
N VAL A 216 15.65 9.12 -6.83
CA VAL A 216 16.59 10.15 -7.28
C VAL A 216 17.73 10.30 -6.27
N ARG A 217 18.79 11.02 -6.65
CA ARG A 217 19.85 11.38 -5.70
C ARG A 217 19.24 12.19 -4.53
N ASP A 218 19.64 11.86 -3.30
CA ASP A 218 19.14 12.45 -2.06
C ASP A 218 17.63 12.24 -1.81
N GLY A 219 16.96 11.39 -2.62
CA GLY A 219 15.57 11.00 -2.43
C GLY A 219 15.34 10.23 -1.13
N GLU A 220 14.10 10.28 -0.62
CA GLU A 220 13.73 9.74 0.69
C GLU A 220 13.08 8.37 0.58
N LEU A 221 13.56 7.40 1.38
CA LEU A 221 12.89 6.11 1.63
C LEU A 221 12.04 6.23 2.89
N VAL A 222 10.81 5.75 2.81
CA VAL A 222 9.89 5.53 3.93
C VAL A 222 9.61 4.03 4.03
N LEU A 223 10.24 3.37 4.99
CA LEU A 223 10.15 1.93 5.18
C LEU A 223 9.38 1.61 6.46
N GLU A 224 8.32 0.81 6.36
CA GLU A 224 7.67 0.24 7.55
C GLU A 224 7.67 -1.28 7.44
N THR A 225 8.07 -1.96 8.51
CA THR A 225 8.15 -3.42 8.54
C THR A 225 7.93 -3.96 9.95
N LEU A 226 7.67 -5.27 10.03
CA LEU A 226 7.71 -5.99 11.30
C LEU A 226 9.12 -5.97 11.88
N VAL A 227 9.21 -5.83 13.21
CA VAL A 227 10.45 -5.91 13.98
C VAL A 227 10.25 -6.74 15.23
N VAL A 228 11.36 -7.24 15.79
CA VAL A 228 11.43 -7.90 17.10
C VAL A 228 12.39 -7.15 18.00
N ASP A 229 12.27 -7.35 19.30
CA ASP A 229 13.22 -6.83 20.27
C ASP A 229 14.58 -7.53 20.10
N GLY A 230 15.66 -6.78 20.24
CA GLY A 230 17.01 -7.34 20.15
C GLY A 230 18.07 -6.32 19.75
N ASP A 231 19.30 -6.82 19.63
CA ASP A 231 20.48 -6.06 19.23
C ASP A 231 20.71 -6.10 17.70
N ILE A 232 21.84 -5.57 17.25
CA ILE A 232 22.22 -5.50 15.83
C ILE A 232 22.37 -6.87 15.15
N ASN A 233 22.50 -7.95 15.91
CA ASN A 233 22.64 -9.31 15.41
C ASN A 233 21.33 -10.10 15.45
N THR A 234 20.25 -9.50 15.98
CA THR A 234 18.99 -10.18 16.18
C THR A 234 18.10 -10.11 14.93
N VAL A 235 17.79 -11.28 14.38
CA VAL A 235 16.85 -11.46 13.27
C VAL A 235 16.05 -12.74 13.54
N LEU A 236 14.74 -12.61 13.65
CA LEU A 236 13.84 -13.75 13.75
C LEU A 236 13.56 -14.31 12.34
N VAL A 237 13.80 -15.60 12.16
CA VAL A 237 13.39 -16.38 10.99
C VAL A 237 12.35 -17.40 11.47
N PRO A 238 11.05 -17.18 11.23
CA PRO A 238 10.01 -18.09 11.68
C PRO A 238 10.19 -19.48 11.06
N ALA A 239 10.00 -20.54 11.86
CA ALA A 239 10.20 -21.92 11.39
C ALA A 239 9.17 -22.35 10.33
N ASP A 240 7.90 -21.91 10.47
CA ASP A 240 6.80 -22.19 9.52
C ASP A 240 5.99 -20.89 9.30
N ARG A 241 5.27 -20.42 10.32
CA ARG A 241 4.36 -19.29 10.23
C ARG A 241 4.72 -18.23 11.27
N TYR A 242 4.32 -16.99 10.98
CA TYR A 242 4.28 -15.91 11.93
C TYR A 242 2.91 -15.24 11.86
N ALA A 243 2.18 -15.22 12.97
CA ALA A 243 0.82 -14.68 13.01
C ALA A 243 -0.06 -15.30 11.88
N LYS A 244 -0.02 -16.63 11.74
CA LYS A 244 -0.64 -17.46 10.68
C LYS A 244 -0.15 -17.19 9.24
N MET A 245 0.70 -16.20 9.01
CA MET A 245 1.26 -15.91 7.69
C MET A 245 2.38 -16.91 7.34
N LYS A 246 2.28 -17.59 6.20
CA LYS A 246 3.29 -18.53 5.70
C LYS A 246 4.47 -17.86 4.99
N ASN A 247 4.29 -16.63 4.56
CA ASN A 247 5.23 -15.89 3.71
C ASN A 247 5.98 -14.79 4.49
N VAL A 248 6.28 -15.03 5.77
CA VAL A 248 7.15 -14.19 6.58
C VAL A 248 8.51 -14.87 6.65
N TYR A 249 9.55 -14.19 6.17
CA TYR A 249 10.88 -14.78 6.06
C TYR A 249 11.88 -14.22 7.06
N PHE A 250 11.92 -12.89 7.24
CA PHE A 250 12.88 -12.23 8.11
C PHE A 250 12.20 -11.09 8.88
N ILE A 251 12.33 -11.11 10.20
CA ILE A 251 11.89 -10.03 11.09
C ILE A 251 13.11 -9.54 11.87
N PRO A 252 13.77 -8.44 11.45
CA PRO A 252 14.95 -7.92 12.12
C PRO A 252 14.56 -7.17 13.40
N SER A 253 15.53 -6.98 14.30
CA SER A 253 15.45 -5.91 15.29
C SER A 253 15.63 -4.55 14.62
N VAL A 254 15.26 -3.46 15.29
CA VAL A 254 15.48 -2.09 14.77
C VAL A 254 16.98 -1.83 14.50
N PRO A 255 17.93 -2.16 15.39
CA PRO A 255 19.36 -2.00 15.11
C PRO A 255 19.84 -2.84 13.90
N ALA A 256 19.34 -4.07 13.75
CA ALA A 256 19.68 -4.91 12.60
C ALA A 256 19.15 -4.31 11.29
N LEU A 257 17.93 -3.78 11.30
CA LEU A 257 17.31 -3.13 10.13
C LEU A 257 18.07 -1.87 9.70
N ILE A 258 18.48 -1.04 10.65
CA ILE A 258 19.33 0.14 10.39
C ILE A 258 20.65 -0.30 9.74
N ASN A 259 21.33 -1.30 10.31
CA ASN A 259 22.56 -1.85 9.73
C ASN A 259 22.37 -2.39 8.29
N TRP A 260 21.23 -3.03 7.99
CA TRP A 260 20.93 -3.49 6.62
C TRP A 260 20.83 -2.33 5.65
N LEU A 261 20.13 -1.25 6.03
CA LEU A 261 19.97 -0.05 5.20
C LEU A 261 21.31 0.64 4.95
N GLU A 262 22.13 0.79 6.00
CA GLU A 262 23.48 1.39 5.88
C GLU A 262 24.40 0.53 4.99
N LYS A 263 24.34 -0.79 5.10
CA LYS A 263 25.12 -1.73 4.22
C LYS A 263 24.70 -1.64 2.76
N VAL A 264 23.42 -1.41 2.48
CA VAL A 264 22.91 -1.14 1.13
C VAL A 264 23.33 0.26 0.64
N GLY A 265 23.84 1.10 1.55
CA GLY A 265 24.37 2.44 1.28
C GLY A 265 23.32 3.54 1.32
N PHE A 266 22.25 3.37 2.10
CA PHE A 266 21.39 4.47 2.53
C PHE A 266 22.11 5.33 3.57
N LYS A 267 21.75 6.59 3.65
CA LYS A 267 22.30 7.58 4.57
C LYS A 267 21.19 8.13 5.47
N ASN A 268 21.59 8.80 6.56
CA ASN A 268 20.65 9.45 7.49
C ASN A 268 19.55 8.49 7.97
N VAL A 269 19.91 7.21 8.16
CA VAL A 269 18.97 6.16 8.56
C VAL A 269 18.51 6.43 10.01
N ARG A 270 17.20 6.58 10.20
CA ARG A 270 16.62 6.85 11.51
C ARG A 270 15.30 6.10 11.71
N CYS A 271 15.13 5.50 12.88
CA CYS A 271 13.85 4.98 13.32
C CYS A 271 13.04 6.13 13.92
N VAL A 272 11.82 6.35 13.44
CA VAL A 272 10.96 7.47 13.85
C VAL A 272 9.74 7.02 14.63
N ASP A 273 9.36 5.74 14.51
CA ASP A 273 8.25 5.16 15.26
C ASP A 273 8.47 3.66 15.47
N VAL A 274 8.07 3.15 16.64
CA VAL A 274 7.97 1.71 16.93
C VAL A 274 6.68 1.49 17.71
N ALA A 275 5.75 0.74 17.10
CA ALA A 275 4.44 0.52 17.70
C ALA A 275 4.00 -0.95 17.59
N PRO A 276 3.47 -1.56 18.68
CA PRO A 276 2.78 -2.83 18.58
C PRO A 276 1.49 -2.65 17.75
N THR A 277 1.16 -3.65 16.93
CA THR A 277 -0.11 -3.66 16.21
C THR A 277 -1.25 -3.89 17.22
N SER A 278 -2.17 -2.93 17.31
CA SER A 278 -3.29 -3.01 18.25
C SER A 278 -4.55 -3.60 17.61
N LEU A 279 -5.45 -4.15 18.45
CA LEU A 279 -6.78 -4.61 18.02
C LEU A 279 -7.69 -3.46 17.53
N ALA A 280 -7.37 -2.21 17.88
CA ALA A 280 -8.05 -1.05 17.33
C ALA A 280 -7.57 -0.71 15.90
N GLU A 281 -6.33 -1.05 15.56
CA GLU A 281 -5.75 -0.79 14.25
C GLU A 281 -6.01 -1.90 13.23
N GLN A 282 -5.96 -3.18 13.65
CA GLN A 282 -6.26 -4.34 12.79
C GLN A 282 -7.40 -5.16 13.41
N ARG A 283 -8.56 -5.20 12.76
CA ARG A 283 -9.81 -5.71 13.35
C ARG A 283 -10.73 -6.37 12.33
N LYS A 284 -11.65 -7.19 12.82
CA LYS A 284 -12.75 -7.72 12.00
C LYS A 284 -13.78 -6.62 11.74
N THR A 285 -14.29 -6.59 10.52
CA THR A 285 -15.34 -5.64 10.09
C THR A 285 -16.29 -6.32 9.11
N ASP A 286 -17.41 -5.69 8.79
CA ASP A 286 -18.38 -6.18 7.80
C ASP A 286 -17.85 -6.13 6.35
N TRP A 287 -16.63 -5.59 6.15
CA TRP A 287 -15.93 -5.50 4.89
C TRP A 287 -14.74 -6.48 4.79
N LEU A 288 -14.63 -7.39 5.79
CA LEU A 288 -13.64 -8.45 5.87
C LEU A 288 -14.33 -9.78 6.18
N GLU A 289 -14.21 -10.78 5.31
CA GLU A 289 -14.73 -12.14 5.52
C GLU A 289 -13.75 -13.07 6.23
N ASN A 290 -12.48 -12.63 6.38
CA ASN A 290 -11.37 -13.44 6.86
C ASN A 290 -11.02 -13.17 8.33
N GLU A 291 -10.05 -13.95 8.82
CA GLU A 291 -9.41 -13.73 10.13
C GLU A 291 -8.68 -12.39 10.19
N SER A 292 -8.56 -11.83 11.40
CA SER A 292 -7.83 -10.60 11.68
C SER A 292 -6.95 -10.77 12.93
N LEU A 293 -6.30 -9.70 13.41
CA LEU A 293 -5.27 -9.76 14.45
C LEU A 293 -5.64 -10.63 15.66
N ILE A 294 -6.87 -10.50 16.18
CA ILE A 294 -7.32 -11.28 17.34
C ILE A 294 -7.20 -12.80 17.13
N ASP A 295 -7.34 -13.28 15.90
CA ASP A 295 -7.23 -14.70 15.56
C ASP A 295 -5.77 -15.16 15.39
N PHE A 296 -4.82 -14.23 15.38
CA PHE A 296 -3.40 -14.46 15.18
C PHE A 296 -2.60 -14.41 16.49
N LEU A 297 -3.20 -13.87 17.54
CA LEU A 297 -2.59 -13.78 18.87
C LEU A 297 -2.91 -15.01 19.70
N ASP A 298 -2.01 -15.33 20.65
CA ASP A 298 -2.26 -16.35 21.65
C ASP A 298 -3.47 -15.93 22.53
N PRO A 299 -4.49 -16.77 22.67
CA PRO A 299 -5.70 -16.38 23.40
C PRO A 299 -5.47 -16.15 24.92
N CYS A 300 -4.37 -16.66 25.47
CA CYS A 300 -3.99 -16.49 26.89
C CYS A 300 -2.98 -15.37 27.10
N ASP A 301 -2.23 -14.99 26.04
CA ASP A 301 -1.15 -13.98 26.11
C ASP A 301 -1.05 -13.19 24.81
N HIS A 302 -1.79 -12.11 24.71
CA HIS A 302 -1.81 -11.24 23.52
C HIS A 302 -0.46 -10.55 23.22
N THR A 303 0.57 -10.71 24.06
CA THR A 303 1.93 -10.28 23.74
C THR A 303 2.66 -11.25 22.82
N LYS A 304 2.00 -12.37 22.48
CA LYS A 304 2.53 -13.43 21.61
C LYS A 304 1.59 -13.73 20.44
N THR A 305 2.15 -14.24 19.36
CA THR A 305 1.40 -14.88 18.29
C THR A 305 0.97 -16.28 18.72
N ILE A 306 0.02 -16.86 18.00
CA ILE A 306 -0.44 -18.25 18.24
C ILE A 306 0.71 -19.28 18.11
N GLU A 307 1.78 -18.94 17.39
CA GLU A 307 3.00 -19.77 17.27
C GLU A 307 3.99 -19.53 18.41
N GLY A 308 3.72 -18.59 19.33
CA GLY A 308 4.54 -18.29 20.50
C GLY A 308 5.64 -17.25 20.26
N TYR A 309 5.71 -16.61 19.09
CA TYR A 309 6.61 -15.48 18.83
C TYR A 309 6.08 -14.19 19.47
N GLN A 310 6.94 -13.16 19.58
CA GLN A 310 6.52 -11.80 19.94
C GLN A 310 5.37 -11.35 19.02
N ALA A 311 4.33 -10.73 19.59
CA ALA A 311 3.21 -10.18 18.84
C ALA A 311 3.68 -9.12 17.82
N PRO A 312 2.96 -8.91 16.73
CA PRO A 312 3.38 -8.01 15.65
C PRO A 312 3.67 -6.59 16.14
N THR A 313 4.94 -6.24 16.13
CA THR A 313 5.46 -4.89 16.38
C THR A 313 6.04 -4.35 15.07
N ARG A 314 5.82 -3.07 14.79
CA ARG A 314 6.23 -2.43 13.53
C ARG A 314 7.09 -1.24 13.80
N ALA A 315 8.13 -1.07 12.99
CA ALA A 315 8.98 0.12 13.01
C ALA A 315 8.87 0.89 11.70
N VAL A 316 8.91 2.21 11.81
CA VAL A 316 9.03 3.14 10.68
C VAL A 316 10.45 3.67 10.63
N ILE A 317 11.11 3.44 9.50
CA ILE A 317 12.47 3.92 9.24
C ILE A 317 12.44 4.91 8.08
N LEU A 318 13.11 6.03 8.25
CA LEU A 318 13.38 6.98 7.18
C LEU A 318 14.88 6.96 6.85
N ALA A 319 15.19 7.08 5.55
CA ALA A 319 16.56 7.11 5.07
C ALA A 319 16.67 7.89 3.75
N ASN A 320 17.88 8.31 3.37
CA ASN A 320 18.14 8.97 2.09
C ASN A 320 19.07 8.13 1.20
N LYS A 321 18.89 8.25 -0.12
CA LYS A 321 19.77 7.62 -1.09
C LYS A 321 21.16 8.25 -1.13
#